data_13ad7a2d3acf36a0a3573bcdfa292643
#
_entry.id   13ad7a2d3acf36a0a3573bcdfa292643
#
_cell.length_a   1.000
_cell.length_b   1.000
_cell.length_c   1.000
_cell.angle_alpha   90.00
_cell.angle_beta   90.00
_cell.angle_gamma   90.00
#
_symmetry.space_group_name_H-M   'P 1'
#
loop_
_entity.id
_entity.type
_entity.pdbx_description
1 polymer ?
#
loop_
_entity_poly.entity_id
_entity_poly.type
_entity_poly.pdbx_seq_one_letter_code
_entity_poly.pdbx_strand_id
1 'polypeptide(L)'
;MENSEERQKLKAKFERQLVKHVDLFNAAVATAKGDWIVKGFIDVARNIYTISIDMKVVSKIMELLLFPKLCQFADDNRYKMVLCTEQNSYPDISFIDEKGHKFAVDLKSTYRKNEREVNGMTLGAFTGYFRDRKSNKNVTFPYEEYVGHYVLGIVYSRTDGNVDERKIYQLKDLQNITSVVKNFQFFVQEKYRIAVDRPGSGNTKNIGSVIKIDDLINGKGPFAQLGEEIFDDYWMYYLTKDMAKAVDLKSAPYRNLAEYKKYRKIEK
;
A
#
# COMPACT_ATOMS: atom_id res chain seq x y z
N MET A 1 -27.61 7.35 -4.25
CA MET A 1 -26.28 7.99 -4.34
C MET A 1 -26.04 8.65 -2.99
N GLU A 2 -25.03 8.19 -2.24
CA GLU A 2 -24.62 8.89 -1.02
C GLU A 2 -24.28 10.34 -1.37
N ASN A 3 -24.73 11.28 -0.53
CA ASN A 3 -24.35 12.68 -0.67
C ASN A 3 -22.81 12.78 -0.57
N SER A 4 -22.17 13.50 -1.49
CA SER A 4 -20.71 13.69 -1.53
C SER A 4 -20.13 14.10 -0.16
N GLU A 5 -20.89 14.88 0.61
CA GLU A 5 -20.50 15.30 1.98
C GLU A 5 -20.51 14.14 2.98
N GLU A 6 -21.47 13.22 2.89
CA GLU A 6 -21.54 12.04 3.76
C GLU A 6 -20.38 11.08 3.47
N ARG A 7 -20.09 10.83 2.17
CA ARG A 7 -18.92 10.05 1.76
C ARG A 7 -17.62 10.61 2.31
N GLN A 8 -17.42 11.93 2.27
CA GLN A 8 -16.22 12.57 2.81
C GLN A 8 -16.13 12.43 4.34
N LYS A 9 -17.25 12.52 5.07
CA LYS A 9 -17.31 12.29 6.52
C LYS A 9 -16.92 10.85 6.88
N LEU A 10 -17.43 9.87 6.13
CA LEU A 10 -17.10 8.45 6.31
C LEU A 10 -15.61 8.19 6.05
N LYS A 11 -15.05 8.71 4.97
CA LYS A 11 -13.63 8.62 4.63
C LYS A 11 -12.76 9.21 5.74
N ALA A 12 -13.04 10.42 6.16
CA ALA A 12 -12.28 11.09 7.22
C ALA A 12 -12.41 10.37 8.59
N LYS A 13 -13.56 9.75 8.89
CA LYS A 13 -13.73 8.94 10.10
C LYS A 13 -12.83 7.71 10.04
N PHE A 14 -12.89 6.93 8.96
CA PHE A 14 -12.12 5.71 8.79
C PHE A 14 -10.61 5.97 8.84
N GLU A 15 -10.14 7.00 8.12
CA GLU A 15 -8.73 7.42 8.12
C GLU A 15 -8.25 7.74 9.54
N ARG A 16 -9.00 8.58 10.28
CA ARG A 16 -8.65 8.90 11.68
C ARG A 16 -8.59 7.69 12.59
N GLN A 17 -9.47 6.71 12.39
CA GLN A 17 -9.46 5.48 13.16
C GLN A 17 -8.22 4.65 12.87
N LEU A 18 -7.82 4.48 11.59
CA LEU A 18 -6.58 3.80 11.21
C LEU A 18 -5.34 4.52 11.76
N VAL A 19 -5.28 5.85 11.64
CA VAL A 19 -4.17 6.66 12.15
C VAL A 19 -4.02 6.50 13.67
N LYS A 20 -5.12 6.42 14.41
CA LYS A 20 -5.11 6.18 15.85
C LYS A 20 -4.47 4.85 16.26
N HIS A 21 -4.48 3.87 15.37
CA HIS A 21 -3.94 2.52 15.64
C HIS A 21 -2.51 2.34 15.12
N VAL A 22 -1.88 3.38 14.55
CA VAL A 22 -0.51 3.30 14.01
C VAL A 22 0.50 2.83 15.05
N ASP A 23 0.41 3.30 16.29
CA ASP A 23 1.31 2.86 17.37
C ASP A 23 1.13 1.38 17.70
N LEU A 24 -0.11 0.88 17.67
CA LEU A 24 -0.41 -0.54 17.83
C LEU A 24 0.20 -1.38 16.70
N PHE A 25 0.12 -0.90 15.47
CA PHE A 25 0.73 -1.56 14.31
C PHE A 25 2.26 -1.53 14.40
N ASN A 26 2.84 -0.42 14.80
CA ASN A 26 4.28 -0.31 14.99
C ASN A 26 4.79 -1.28 16.07
N ALA A 27 4.11 -1.37 17.20
CA ALA A 27 4.43 -2.31 18.28
C ALA A 27 4.32 -3.79 17.85
N ALA A 28 3.57 -4.10 16.79
CA ALA A 28 3.48 -5.46 16.25
C ALA A 28 4.72 -5.86 15.44
N VAL A 29 5.50 -4.92 14.94
CA VAL A 29 6.65 -5.21 14.06
C VAL A 29 7.98 -4.78 14.66
N ALA A 30 8.00 -3.80 15.58
CA ALA A 30 9.22 -3.20 16.12
C ALA A 30 9.33 -3.33 17.64
N THR A 31 10.56 -3.48 18.12
CA THR A 31 10.91 -3.29 19.54
C THR A 31 10.87 -1.81 19.89
N ALA A 32 10.92 -1.48 21.19
CA ALA A 32 11.04 -0.09 21.66
C ALA A 32 12.30 0.63 21.13
N LYS A 33 13.32 -0.11 20.70
CA LYS A 33 14.55 0.43 20.09
C LYS A 33 14.46 0.59 18.56
N GLY A 34 13.31 0.24 17.96
CA GLY A 34 13.10 0.32 16.51
C GLY A 34 13.64 -0.86 15.72
N ASP A 35 14.18 -1.89 16.39
CA ASP A 35 14.60 -3.12 15.72
C ASP A 35 13.40 -3.98 15.37
N TRP A 36 13.49 -4.74 14.29
CA TRP A 36 12.47 -5.72 13.95
C TRP A 36 12.38 -6.81 15.00
N ILE A 37 11.16 -7.18 15.41
CA ILE A 37 10.93 -8.23 16.41
C ILE A 37 11.26 -9.63 15.88
N VAL A 38 11.24 -9.84 14.57
CA VAL A 38 11.50 -11.14 13.95
C VAL A 38 12.99 -11.29 13.66
N LYS A 39 13.55 -12.40 14.17
CA LYS A 39 14.97 -12.72 14.03
C LYS A 39 15.25 -13.82 13.02
N GLY A 40 14.25 -14.65 12.73
CA GLY A 40 14.40 -15.80 11.86
C GLY A 40 13.21 -16.74 11.92
N PHE A 41 13.31 -17.83 11.17
CA PHE A 41 12.37 -18.95 11.22
C PHE A 41 12.94 -20.05 12.08
N ILE A 42 12.11 -20.66 12.92
CA ILE A 42 12.48 -21.78 13.75
C ILE A 42 11.92 -23.09 13.18
N ASP A 43 12.75 -24.13 13.12
CA ASP A 43 12.30 -25.48 12.77
C ASP A 43 11.91 -26.31 14.00
N VAL A 44 11.43 -27.53 13.77
CA VAL A 44 11.01 -28.46 14.84
C VAL A 44 12.17 -28.92 15.72
N ALA A 45 13.41 -28.85 15.23
CA ALA A 45 14.64 -29.16 15.99
C ALA A 45 15.19 -27.95 16.74
N ARG A 46 14.45 -26.81 16.73
CA ARG A 46 14.79 -25.52 17.36
C ARG A 46 16.02 -24.83 16.75
N ASN A 47 16.33 -25.12 15.50
CA ASN A 47 17.30 -24.36 14.72
C ASN A 47 16.64 -23.08 14.21
N ILE A 48 17.39 -21.96 14.20
CA ILE A 48 16.91 -20.67 13.69
C ILE A 48 17.68 -20.34 12.42
N TYR A 49 16.90 -20.13 11.34
CA TYR A 49 17.38 -19.70 10.04
C TYR A 49 17.09 -18.21 9.89
N THR A 50 18.11 -17.43 9.52
CA THR A 50 17.94 -15.98 9.34
C THR A 50 17.03 -15.66 8.16
N ILE A 51 16.43 -14.47 8.20
CA ILE A 51 15.54 -13.99 7.12
C ILE A 51 16.42 -13.28 6.09
N SER A 52 16.17 -13.59 4.82
CA SER A 52 16.73 -12.83 3.70
C SER A 52 16.25 -11.38 3.71
N ILE A 53 17.09 -10.46 3.25
CA ILE A 53 16.73 -9.05 3.01
C ILE A 53 15.78 -8.87 1.81
N ASP A 54 15.33 -9.95 1.18
CA ASP A 54 14.37 -9.92 0.08
C ASP A 54 13.08 -9.22 0.49
N MET A 55 12.67 -8.23 -0.30
CA MET A 55 11.51 -7.39 0.02
C MET A 55 10.20 -8.19 0.08
N LYS A 56 10.04 -9.25 -0.72
CA LYS A 56 8.81 -10.05 -0.73
C LYS A 56 8.67 -10.83 0.58
N VAL A 57 9.78 -11.38 1.06
CA VAL A 57 9.83 -12.10 2.35
C VAL A 57 9.53 -11.15 3.49
N VAL A 58 10.22 -10.00 3.55
CA VAL A 58 10.04 -8.97 4.58
C VAL A 58 8.60 -8.46 4.59
N SER A 59 8.04 -8.10 3.42
CA SER A 59 6.65 -7.63 3.31
C SER A 59 5.65 -8.67 3.80
N LYS A 60 5.83 -9.94 3.41
CA LYS A 60 4.90 -11.00 3.80
C LYS A 60 4.93 -11.29 5.30
N ILE A 61 6.10 -11.24 5.91
CA ILE A 61 6.20 -11.39 7.38
C ILE A 61 5.53 -10.20 8.08
N MET A 62 5.71 -8.97 7.60
CA MET A 62 5.03 -7.79 8.15
C MET A 62 3.50 -7.93 8.07
N GLU A 63 2.95 -8.39 6.95
CA GLU A 63 1.52 -8.68 6.82
C GLU A 63 1.05 -9.67 7.90
N LEU A 64 1.78 -10.79 8.10
CA LEU A 64 1.45 -11.79 9.11
C LEU A 64 1.47 -11.22 10.52
N LEU A 65 2.43 -10.36 10.86
CA LEU A 65 2.52 -9.71 12.16
C LEU A 65 1.41 -8.69 12.40
N LEU A 66 0.99 -7.99 11.34
CA LEU A 66 -0.06 -6.98 11.42
C LEU A 66 -1.45 -7.59 11.51
N PHE A 67 -1.66 -8.79 10.98
CA PHE A 67 -2.97 -9.41 10.90
C PHE A 67 -3.75 -9.43 12.22
N PRO A 68 -3.20 -9.91 13.37
CA PRO A 68 -3.91 -9.87 14.65
C PRO A 68 -4.27 -8.44 15.10
N LYS A 69 -3.45 -7.45 14.74
CA LYS A 69 -3.69 -6.04 15.09
C LYS A 69 -4.75 -5.39 14.19
N LEU A 70 -4.85 -5.84 12.96
CA LEU A 70 -5.93 -5.44 12.05
C LEU A 70 -7.27 -6.06 12.46
N CYS A 71 -7.28 -7.30 12.98
CA CYS A 71 -8.45 -7.87 13.61
C CYS A 71 -8.87 -7.04 14.83
N GLN A 72 -7.94 -6.70 15.73
CA GLN A 72 -8.20 -5.85 16.88
C GLN A 72 -8.75 -4.47 16.45
N PHE A 73 -8.16 -3.83 15.43
CA PHE A 73 -8.68 -2.58 14.86
C PHE A 73 -10.13 -2.73 14.39
N ALA A 74 -10.45 -3.84 13.72
CA ALA A 74 -11.80 -4.12 13.23
C ALA A 74 -12.79 -4.24 14.40
N ASP A 75 -12.44 -5.01 15.43
CA ASP A 75 -13.27 -5.22 16.63
C ASP A 75 -13.48 -3.90 17.40
N ASP A 76 -12.42 -3.14 17.66
CA ASP A 76 -12.46 -1.87 18.39
C ASP A 76 -13.34 -0.81 17.70
N ASN A 77 -13.47 -0.88 16.38
CA ASN A 77 -14.23 0.08 15.57
C ASN A 77 -15.51 -0.49 14.96
N ARG A 78 -15.89 -1.72 15.30
CA ARG A 78 -17.09 -2.42 14.82
C ARG A 78 -17.12 -2.58 13.30
N TYR A 79 -15.97 -2.93 12.72
CA TYR A 79 -15.88 -3.32 11.32
C TYR A 79 -15.89 -4.85 11.19
N LYS A 80 -16.57 -5.35 10.17
CA LYS A 80 -16.32 -6.70 9.66
C LYS A 80 -15.09 -6.64 8.74
N MET A 81 -14.06 -7.42 9.03
CA MET A 81 -12.89 -7.56 8.19
C MET A 81 -13.08 -8.70 7.19
N VAL A 82 -12.82 -8.45 5.92
CA VAL A 82 -12.84 -9.43 4.84
C VAL A 82 -11.49 -9.41 4.15
N LEU A 83 -10.83 -10.57 4.13
CA LEU A 83 -9.55 -10.73 3.44
C LEU A 83 -9.77 -11.09 1.98
N CYS A 84 -8.83 -10.71 1.15
CA CYS A 84 -8.72 -11.24 -0.18
C CYS A 84 -8.38 -12.73 -0.13
N THR A 85 -9.12 -13.56 -0.85
CA THR A 85 -8.91 -15.02 -0.90
C THR A 85 -7.96 -15.44 -2.01
N GLU A 86 -7.76 -14.61 -3.04
CA GLU A 86 -6.94 -14.90 -4.20
C GLU A 86 -5.68 -14.02 -4.23
N GLN A 87 -4.57 -14.64 -4.58
CA GLN A 87 -3.29 -13.95 -4.76
C GLN A 87 -3.40 -12.94 -5.89
N ASN A 88 -3.30 -11.75 -5.87
CA ASN A 88 -3.45 -10.69 -6.89
C ASN A 88 -4.85 -10.06 -7.00
N SER A 89 -5.76 -10.36 -6.08
CA SER A 89 -7.01 -9.61 -6.00
C SER A 89 -6.85 -8.34 -5.15
N TYR A 90 -7.69 -7.37 -5.39
CA TYR A 90 -7.72 -6.07 -4.73
C TYR A 90 -8.95 -5.95 -3.82
N PRO A 91 -8.87 -5.27 -2.69
CA PRO A 91 -7.67 -4.89 -1.93
C PRO A 91 -7.14 -6.06 -1.09
N ASP A 92 -6.02 -5.87 -0.40
CA ASP A 92 -5.52 -6.86 0.57
C ASP A 92 -6.56 -7.12 1.67
N ILE A 93 -7.24 -6.06 2.13
CA ILE A 93 -8.27 -6.11 3.19
C ILE A 93 -9.43 -5.18 2.85
N SER A 94 -10.65 -5.65 3.07
CA SER A 94 -11.87 -4.83 3.07
C SER A 94 -12.43 -4.73 4.48
N PHE A 95 -12.68 -3.50 4.96
CA PHE A 95 -13.41 -3.25 6.20
C PHE A 95 -14.81 -2.80 5.87
N ILE A 96 -15.81 -3.39 6.55
CA ILE A 96 -17.23 -3.12 6.33
C ILE A 96 -17.85 -2.66 7.64
N ASP A 97 -18.43 -1.48 7.68
CA ASP A 97 -19.13 -0.98 8.87
C ASP A 97 -20.52 -1.62 9.04
N GLU A 98 -21.19 -1.32 10.15
CA GLU A 98 -22.52 -1.85 10.48
C GLU A 98 -23.62 -1.45 9.47
N LYS A 99 -23.37 -0.41 8.68
CA LYS A 99 -24.28 0.06 7.61
C LYS A 99 -23.96 -0.53 6.23
N GLY A 100 -22.89 -1.33 6.13
CA GLY A 100 -22.46 -1.96 4.89
C GLY A 100 -21.50 -1.10 4.04
N HIS A 101 -21.03 0.06 4.53
CA HIS A 101 -20.04 0.86 3.83
C HIS A 101 -18.68 0.13 3.83
N LYS A 102 -18.06 0.05 2.66
CA LYS A 102 -16.83 -0.70 2.43
C LYS A 102 -15.62 0.23 2.28
N PHE A 103 -14.53 -0.10 2.95
CA PHE A 103 -13.25 0.62 2.90
C PHE A 103 -12.16 -0.34 2.45
N ALA A 104 -11.49 0.00 1.36
CA ALA A 104 -10.38 -0.78 0.82
C ALA A 104 -9.07 -0.38 1.48
N VAL A 105 -8.30 -1.35 1.98
CA VAL A 105 -6.97 -1.12 2.55
C VAL A 105 -5.95 -2.04 1.90
N ASP A 106 -4.93 -1.44 1.28
CA ASP A 106 -3.76 -2.12 0.76
C ASP A 106 -2.60 -1.98 1.76
N LEU A 107 -1.97 -3.08 2.11
CA LEU A 107 -0.73 -3.11 2.89
C LEU A 107 0.45 -2.91 1.95
N LYS A 108 1.24 -1.87 2.15
CA LYS A 108 2.41 -1.59 1.32
C LYS A 108 3.62 -1.35 2.20
N SER A 109 4.74 -1.96 1.84
CA SER A 109 5.99 -1.71 2.52
C SER A 109 7.09 -1.32 1.56
N THR A 110 8.00 -0.47 2.00
CA THR A 110 9.14 0.00 1.22
C THR A 110 10.32 0.36 2.11
N TYR A 111 11.52 0.31 1.54
CA TYR A 111 12.73 0.66 2.27
C TYR A 111 13.25 2.05 1.89
N ARG A 112 13.92 2.69 2.86
CA ARG A 112 14.65 3.93 2.63
C ARG A 112 15.85 3.68 1.73
N LYS A 113 15.96 4.47 0.65
CA LYS A 113 17.19 4.57 -0.16
C LYS A 113 18.19 5.51 0.50
N ASN A 114 17.67 6.55 1.13
CA ASN A 114 18.40 7.55 1.91
C ASN A 114 17.43 8.17 2.94
N GLU A 115 17.85 9.21 3.65
CA GLU A 115 17.04 9.88 4.68
C GLU A 115 15.77 10.55 4.13
N ARG A 116 15.70 10.86 2.84
CA ARG A 116 14.60 11.61 2.22
C ARG A 116 13.75 10.80 1.26
N GLU A 117 14.25 9.66 0.78
CA GLU A 117 13.62 8.92 -0.29
C GLU A 117 13.52 7.42 0.01
N VAL A 118 12.45 6.84 -0.51
CA VAL A 118 12.20 5.39 -0.49
C VAL A 118 12.32 4.78 -1.89
N ASN A 119 12.34 3.47 -1.94
CA ASN A 119 12.06 2.74 -3.17
C ASN A 119 10.57 2.90 -3.50
N GLY A 120 10.23 3.27 -4.75
CA GLY A 120 8.84 3.47 -5.15
C GLY A 120 7.99 2.21 -4.97
N MET A 121 6.73 2.40 -4.62
CA MET A 121 5.74 1.33 -4.48
C MET A 121 4.79 1.32 -5.67
N THR A 122 4.13 0.18 -5.90
CA THR A 122 2.98 0.08 -6.79
C THR A 122 1.69 0.13 -5.98
N LEU A 123 0.74 0.95 -6.43
CA LEU A 123 -0.53 1.22 -5.75
C LEU A 123 -1.72 0.47 -6.38
N GLY A 124 -1.45 -0.65 -7.04
CA GLY A 124 -2.46 -1.44 -7.73
C GLY A 124 -2.59 -1.07 -9.22
N ALA A 125 -3.35 -1.89 -9.93
CA ALA A 125 -3.53 -1.75 -11.37
C ALA A 125 -4.42 -0.54 -11.73
N PHE A 126 -4.15 0.07 -12.91
CA PHE A 126 -5.06 1.03 -13.56
C PHE A 126 -5.86 0.40 -14.72
N THR A 127 -5.92 -0.93 -14.74
CA THR A 127 -6.68 -1.72 -15.74
C THR A 127 -7.59 -2.70 -15.02
N GLY A 128 -8.30 -3.56 -15.75
CA GLY A 128 -9.20 -4.55 -15.15
C GLY A 128 -10.27 -3.88 -14.28
N TYR A 129 -10.36 -4.28 -13.02
CA TYR A 129 -11.33 -3.77 -12.04
C TYR A 129 -11.31 -2.24 -11.87
N PHE A 130 -10.18 -1.60 -12.11
CA PHE A 130 -10.09 -0.13 -12.01
C PHE A 130 -10.87 0.56 -13.12
N ARG A 131 -10.90 -0.01 -14.34
CA ARG A 131 -11.65 0.50 -15.49
C ARG A 131 -13.06 -0.05 -15.54
N ASP A 132 -13.22 -1.34 -15.30
CA ASP A 132 -14.53 -1.97 -15.16
C ASP A 132 -14.88 -2.05 -13.68
N ARG A 133 -15.42 -0.95 -13.15
CA ARG A 133 -15.66 -0.75 -11.72
C ARG A 133 -16.76 -1.63 -11.13
N LYS A 134 -17.57 -2.28 -11.98
CA LYS A 134 -18.60 -3.25 -11.59
C LYS A 134 -18.11 -4.70 -11.65
N SER A 135 -16.90 -4.90 -12.16
CA SER A 135 -16.31 -6.23 -12.28
C SER A 135 -16.08 -6.87 -10.91
N ASN A 136 -16.36 -8.16 -10.82
CA ASN A 136 -15.99 -9.01 -9.69
C ASN A 136 -14.69 -9.79 -9.93
N LYS A 137 -13.98 -9.51 -11.04
CA LYS A 137 -12.75 -10.22 -11.37
C LYS A 137 -11.54 -9.58 -10.70
N ASN A 138 -10.80 -10.36 -9.94
CA ASN A 138 -9.61 -9.95 -9.19
C ASN A 138 -9.90 -8.80 -8.19
N VAL A 139 -11.08 -8.80 -7.61
CA VAL A 139 -11.49 -7.87 -6.53
C VAL A 139 -12.34 -8.61 -5.51
N THR A 140 -12.27 -8.20 -4.25
CA THR A 140 -13.13 -8.73 -3.18
C THR A 140 -14.57 -8.23 -3.33
N PHE A 141 -14.75 -6.96 -3.67
CA PHE A 141 -16.03 -6.33 -4.03
C PHE A 141 -15.79 -5.41 -5.23
N PRO A 142 -16.81 -5.12 -6.05
CA PRO A 142 -16.71 -4.13 -7.12
C PRO A 142 -16.06 -2.84 -6.68
N TYR A 143 -15.15 -2.30 -7.48
CA TYR A 143 -14.35 -1.13 -7.11
C TYR A 143 -15.23 0.09 -6.74
N GLU A 144 -16.38 0.26 -7.41
CA GLU A 144 -17.33 1.37 -7.16
C GLU A 144 -18.06 1.26 -5.83
N GLU A 145 -18.08 0.08 -5.18
CA GLU A 145 -18.75 -0.11 -3.90
C GLU A 145 -17.92 0.39 -2.70
N TYR A 146 -16.65 0.69 -2.91
CA TYR A 146 -15.80 1.21 -1.84
C TYR A 146 -16.01 2.71 -1.64
N VAL A 147 -16.22 3.10 -0.38
CA VAL A 147 -16.30 4.50 0.04
C VAL A 147 -14.94 5.18 -0.12
N GLY A 148 -13.84 4.47 0.14
CA GLY A 148 -12.49 4.99 0.03
C GLY A 148 -11.45 3.89 -0.14
N HIS A 149 -10.30 4.26 -0.71
CA HIS A 149 -9.18 3.39 -1.02
C HIS A 149 -7.93 3.88 -0.31
N TYR A 150 -7.45 3.11 0.67
CA TYR A 150 -6.37 3.51 1.56
C TYR A 150 -5.14 2.63 1.38
N VAL A 151 -4.00 3.21 1.69
CA VAL A 151 -2.74 2.53 1.85
C VAL A 151 -2.32 2.64 3.31
N LEU A 152 -2.21 1.49 4.00
CA LEU A 152 -1.47 1.37 5.24
C LEU A 152 -0.03 1.04 4.87
N GLY A 153 0.81 2.07 4.90
CA GLY A 153 2.18 2.00 4.42
C GLY A 153 3.20 1.85 5.53
N ILE A 154 4.29 1.13 5.24
CA ILE A 154 5.42 0.92 6.15
C ILE A 154 6.70 1.30 5.44
N VAL A 155 7.38 2.32 5.97
CA VAL A 155 8.73 2.69 5.55
C VAL A 155 9.71 2.12 6.57
N TYR A 156 10.74 1.41 6.10
CA TYR A 156 11.78 0.83 6.98
C TYR A 156 13.17 1.06 6.41
N SER A 157 14.19 0.91 7.26
CA SER A 157 15.59 0.90 6.85
C SER A 157 16.11 -0.53 6.75
N ARG A 158 16.92 -0.83 5.75
CA ARG A 158 17.72 -2.06 5.73
C ARG A 158 18.87 -1.94 6.72
N THR A 159 19.28 -3.04 7.30
CA THR A 159 20.46 -3.07 8.16
C THR A 159 21.70 -3.24 7.31
N ASP A 160 22.73 -2.42 7.56
CA ASP A 160 24.01 -2.42 6.84
C ASP A 160 24.94 -3.55 7.37
N GLY A 161 24.43 -4.74 7.61
CA GLY A 161 25.19 -5.87 8.12
C GLY A 161 25.16 -7.04 7.15
N ASN A 162 26.31 -7.73 6.99
CA ASN A 162 26.33 -9.02 6.33
C ASN A 162 25.61 -10.04 7.23
N VAL A 163 24.33 -10.27 6.94
CA VAL A 163 23.61 -11.39 7.51
C VAL A 163 24.05 -12.64 6.75
N ASP A 164 24.76 -13.54 7.42
CA ASP A 164 25.12 -14.82 6.80
C ASP A 164 23.88 -15.73 6.79
N GLU A 165 23.19 -15.77 5.67
CA GLU A 165 21.98 -16.57 5.47
C GLU A 165 22.24 -18.08 5.52
N ARG A 166 23.50 -18.51 5.51
CA ARG A 166 23.89 -19.93 5.61
C ARG A 166 24.07 -20.39 7.06
N LYS A 167 24.20 -19.44 7.98
CA LYS A 167 24.44 -19.73 9.40
C LYS A 167 23.16 -20.18 10.08
N ILE A 168 23.24 -21.32 10.75
CA ILE A 168 22.18 -21.84 11.61
C ILE A 168 22.48 -21.42 13.04
N TYR A 169 21.48 -20.83 13.70
CA TYR A 169 21.56 -20.38 15.08
C TYR A 169 20.73 -21.28 16.00
N GLN A 170 21.03 -21.24 17.30
CA GLN A 170 20.25 -21.89 18.35
C GLN A 170 19.46 -20.83 19.15
N LEU A 171 18.46 -21.24 19.94
CA LEU A 171 17.68 -20.32 20.79
C LEU A 171 18.55 -19.46 21.71
N LYS A 172 19.65 -20.00 22.23
CA LYS A 172 20.63 -19.27 23.06
C LYS A 172 21.29 -18.10 22.34
N ASP A 173 21.33 -18.13 20.99
CA ASP A 173 21.97 -17.14 20.15
C ASP A 173 20.98 -16.03 19.69
N LEU A 174 19.70 -16.10 20.09
CA LEU A 174 18.64 -15.23 19.60
C LEU A 174 18.97 -13.75 19.72
N GLN A 175 19.59 -13.32 20.81
CA GLN A 175 19.96 -11.93 21.04
C GLN A 175 21.11 -11.46 20.12
N ASN A 176 21.89 -12.38 19.59
CA ASN A 176 23.03 -12.09 18.71
C ASN A 176 22.65 -12.08 17.23
N ILE A 177 21.41 -12.45 16.88
CA ILE A 177 20.92 -12.43 15.50
C ILE A 177 20.58 -10.98 15.13
N THR A 178 21.29 -10.45 14.12
CA THR A 178 21.04 -9.11 13.60
C THR A 178 19.71 -9.08 12.85
N SER A 179 18.88 -8.11 13.18
CA SER A 179 17.65 -7.85 12.40
C SER A 179 18.00 -7.30 11.02
N VAL A 180 17.40 -7.86 9.97
CA VAL A 180 17.66 -7.45 8.57
C VAL A 180 17.06 -6.07 8.23
N VAL A 181 16.07 -5.63 9.00
CA VAL A 181 15.40 -4.32 8.83
C VAL A 181 15.15 -3.66 10.20
N LYS A 182 15.03 -2.34 10.20
CA LYS A 182 14.87 -1.50 11.39
C LYS A 182 14.22 -0.16 11.06
N ASN A 183 13.93 0.67 12.06
CA ASN A 183 13.46 2.05 11.94
C ASN A 183 12.17 2.14 11.13
N PHE A 184 11.12 1.50 11.62
CA PHE A 184 9.82 1.48 10.99
C PHE A 184 9.09 2.81 11.17
N GLN A 185 8.41 3.23 10.12
CA GLN A 185 7.54 4.39 10.13
C GLN A 185 6.28 4.05 9.36
N PHE A 186 5.15 4.05 10.06
CA PHE A 186 3.85 3.80 9.47
C PHE A 186 3.21 5.08 8.97
N PHE A 187 2.40 4.96 7.94
CA PHE A 187 1.53 6.02 7.46
C PHE A 187 0.22 5.45 6.93
N VAL A 188 -0.82 6.27 6.97
CA VAL A 188 -2.12 5.99 6.36
C VAL A 188 -2.42 7.12 5.40
N GLN A 189 -2.73 6.78 4.14
CA GLN A 189 -3.11 7.77 3.14
C GLN A 189 -4.16 7.20 2.20
N GLU A 190 -5.05 8.07 1.71
CA GLU A 190 -5.84 7.72 0.55
C GLU A 190 -4.92 7.50 -0.66
N LYS A 191 -5.19 6.47 -1.43
CA LYS A 191 -4.37 6.03 -2.57
C LYS A 191 -4.05 7.16 -3.55
N TYR A 192 -5.03 8.00 -3.91
CA TYR A 192 -4.84 9.09 -4.86
C TYR A 192 -3.87 10.17 -4.34
N ARG A 193 -3.79 10.37 -3.01
CA ARG A 193 -2.95 11.41 -2.41
C ARG A 193 -1.46 11.11 -2.50
N ILE A 194 -1.09 9.85 -2.67
CA ILE A 194 0.31 9.42 -2.78
C ILE A 194 0.68 8.85 -4.15
N ALA A 195 -0.27 8.81 -5.08
CA ALA A 195 -0.04 8.35 -6.44
C ALA A 195 0.72 9.39 -7.27
N VAL A 196 1.62 8.92 -8.14
CA VAL A 196 2.21 9.75 -9.22
C VAL A 196 1.41 9.61 -10.51
N ASP A 197 1.75 10.42 -11.50
CA ASP A 197 1.11 10.47 -12.82
C ASP A 197 1.77 9.57 -13.87
N ARG A 198 2.45 8.51 -13.43
CA ARG A 198 3.16 7.55 -14.30
C ARG A 198 3.14 6.15 -13.68
N PRO A 199 3.23 5.09 -14.50
CA PRO A 199 3.35 3.72 -14.00
C PRO A 199 4.54 3.54 -13.04
N GLY A 200 4.37 2.68 -12.05
CA GLY A 200 5.33 2.49 -10.97
C GLY A 200 6.64 1.85 -11.37
N SER A 201 6.64 1.02 -12.39
CA SER A 201 7.86 0.41 -12.94
C SER A 201 7.65 0.00 -14.39
N GLY A 202 8.50 0.50 -15.29
CA GLY A 202 8.59 0.09 -16.69
C GLY A 202 7.23 -0.04 -17.40
N ASN A 203 7.00 -1.18 -18.03
CA ASN A 203 5.77 -1.50 -18.74
C ASN A 203 4.66 -2.07 -17.85
N THR A 204 4.72 -1.92 -16.54
CA THR A 204 3.67 -2.41 -15.65
C THR A 204 2.39 -1.59 -15.81
N LYS A 205 1.26 -2.27 -15.64
CA LYS A 205 -0.07 -1.65 -15.64
C LYS A 205 -0.47 -1.17 -14.23
N ASN A 206 0.53 -0.83 -13.40
CA ASN A 206 0.33 -0.42 -12.01
C ASN A 206 0.66 1.06 -11.82
N ILE A 207 -0.15 1.72 -11.02
CA ILE A 207 0.03 3.11 -10.58
C ILE A 207 1.27 3.17 -9.69
N GLY A 208 2.14 4.15 -9.89
CA GLY A 208 3.30 4.39 -9.05
C GLY A 208 3.00 5.29 -7.85
N SER A 209 3.80 5.18 -6.79
CA SER A 209 3.76 6.09 -5.65
C SER A 209 4.80 7.20 -5.75
N VAL A 210 4.61 8.31 -5.03
CA VAL A 210 5.68 9.26 -4.72
C VAL A 210 6.81 8.56 -3.97
N ILE A 211 8.03 9.08 -4.10
CA ILE A 211 9.22 8.48 -3.49
C ILE A 211 9.79 9.30 -2.33
N LYS A 212 9.42 10.57 -2.19
CA LYS A 212 9.81 11.37 -1.04
C LYS A 212 9.03 10.94 0.19
N ILE A 213 9.74 10.70 1.29
CA ILE A 213 9.14 10.23 2.56
C ILE A 213 8.12 11.23 3.08
N ASP A 214 8.46 12.53 3.06
CA ASP A 214 7.54 13.59 3.49
C ASP A 214 6.24 13.63 2.67
N ASP A 215 6.35 13.43 1.34
CA ASP A 215 5.18 13.42 0.45
C ASP A 215 4.31 12.18 0.68
N LEU A 216 4.92 11.03 0.98
CA LEU A 216 4.19 9.80 1.35
C LEU A 216 3.41 9.97 2.65
N ILE A 217 4.09 10.45 3.70
CA ILE A 217 3.50 10.56 5.04
C ILE A 217 2.39 11.61 5.08
N ASN A 218 2.59 12.74 4.38
CA ASN A 218 1.66 13.86 4.39
C ASN A 218 0.68 13.87 3.21
N GLY A 219 0.70 12.86 2.35
CA GLY A 219 -0.21 12.74 1.22
C GLY A 219 -0.07 13.92 0.23
N LYS A 220 1.16 14.27 -0.15
CA LYS A 220 1.46 15.43 -1.02
C LYS A 220 1.79 15.02 -2.47
N GLY A 221 1.18 13.96 -2.96
CA GLY A 221 1.30 13.56 -4.36
C GLY A 221 0.60 14.53 -5.32
N PRO A 222 0.87 14.42 -6.63
CA PRO A 222 0.37 15.36 -7.64
C PRO A 222 -1.17 15.42 -7.74
N PHE A 223 -1.89 14.39 -7.31
CA PHE A 223 -3.35 14.38 -7.29
C PHE A 223 -3.96 14.87 -5.97
N ALA A 224 -3.17 15.09 -4.93
CA ALA A 224 -3.67 15.43 -3.59
C ALA A 224 -4.56 16.68 -3.56
N GLN A 225 -4.21 17.71 -4.34
CA GLN A 225 -4.98 18.96 -4.44
C GLN A 225 -6.07 18.91 -5.52
N LEU A 226 -5.97 17.96 -6.45
CA LEU A 226 -6.91 17.83 -7.59
C LEU A 226 -8.10 16.95 -7.24
N GLY A 227 -7.95 16.09 -6.23
CA GLY A 227 -9.00 15.20 -5.77
C GLY A 227 -9.01 13.82 -6.43
N GLU A 228 -9.78 12.93 -5.83
CA GLU A 228 -9.94 11.54 -6.25
C GLU A 228 -10.57 11.44 -7.65
N GLU A 229 -11.53 12.32 -7.98
CA GLU A 229 -12.21 12.30 -9.28
C GLU A 229 -11.24 12.53 -10.43
N ILE A 230 -10.30 13.48 -10.28
CA ILE A 230 -9.27 13.73 -11.30
C ILE A 230 -8.29 12.57 -11.39
N PHE A 231 -7.90 11.98 -10.26
CA PHE A 231 -7.07 10.77 -10.23
C PHE A 231 -7.75 9.61 -10.95
N ASP A 232 -9.03 9.42 -10.69
CA ASP A 232 -9.83 8.34 -11.28
C ASP A 232 -9.97 8.53 -12.80
N ASP A 233 -10.34 9.72 -13.27
CA ASP A 233 -10.45 10.00 -14.70
C ASP A 233 -9.10 9.89 -15.40
N TYR A 234 -8.03 10.38 -14.78
CA TYR A 234 -6.68 10.27 -15.31
C TYR A 234 -6.30 8.80 -15.58
N TRP A 235 -6.42 7.93 -14.59
CA TRP A 235 -6.00 6.53 -14.71
C TRP A 235 -6.99 5.67 -15.48
N MET A 236 -8.27 6.02 -15.49
CA MET A 236 -9.30 5.36 -16.30
C MET A 236 -8.94 5.37 -17.79
N TYR A 237 -8.44 6.49 -18.29
CA TYR A 237 -8.14 6.70 -19.71
C TYR A 237 -6.65 6.73 -20.03
N TYR A 238 -5.79 6.52 -19.06
CA TYR A 238 -4.34 6.47 -19.29
C TYR A 238 -3.96 5.28 -20.19
N LEU A 239 -3.17 5.55 -21.24
CA LEU A 239 -2.67 4.52 -22.13
C LEU A 239 -1.15 4.45 -22.06
N THR A 240 -0.60 3.27 -21.88
CA THR A 240 0.82 3.03 -22.16
C THR A 240 1.06 3.11 -23.66
N LYS A 241 2.33 3.20 -24.08
CA LYS A 241 2.70 3.19 -25.49
C LYS A 241 2.14 1.96 -26.24
N ASP A 242 2.21 0.79 -25.61
CA ASP A 242 1.72 -0.46 -26.22
C ASP A 242 0.19 -0.51 -26.26
N MET A 243 -0.49 0.01 -25.23
CA MET A 243 -1.95 0.15 -25.25
C MET A 243 -2.44 1.11 -26.34
N ALA A 244 -1.75 2.24 -26.53
CA ALA A 244 -2.10 3.18 -27.60
C ALA A 244 -1.96 2.54 -28.98
N LYS A 245 -0.89 1.78 -29.21
CA LYS A 245 -0.69 1.01 -30.46
C LYS A 245 -1.79 -0.04 -30.66
N ALA A 246 -2.19 -0.74 -29.61
CA ALA A 246 -3.22 -1.78 -29.67
C ALA A 246 -4.61 -1.26 -30.06
N VAL A 247 -4.85 0.06 -29.98
CA VAL A 247 -6.08 0.73 -30.41
C VAL A 247 -5.83 1.70 -31.59
N ASP A 248 -4.81 1.44 -32.38
CA ASP A 248 -4.43 2.15 -33.61
C ASP A 248 -4.15 3.65 -33.43
N LEU A 249 -3.77 4.07 -32.22
CA LEU A 249 -3.34 5.43 -31.97
C LEU A 249 -1.84 5.60 -32.25
N LYS A 250 -1.47 6.67 -32.94
CA LYS A 250 -0.04 7.03 -33.17
C LYS A 250 0.71 7.29 -31.87
N SER A 251 0.03 7.82 -30.86
CA SER A 251 0.58 8.06 -29.51
C SER A 251 -0.53 8.08 -28.48
N ALA A 252 -0.17 7.87 -27.20
CA ALA A 252 -1.11 8.07 -26.11
C ALA A 252 -1.59 9.53 -26.05
N PRO A 253 -2.86 9.79 -25.70
CA PRO A 253 -3.41 11.16 -25.59
C PRO A 253 -2.65 12.05 -24.61
N TYR A 254 -2.13 11.46 -23.55
CA TYR A 254 -1.29 12.11 -22.53
C TYR A 254 -0.40 11.08 -21.84
N ARG A 255 0.71 11.54 -21.27
CA ARG A 255 1.71 10.71 -20.56
C ARG A 255 2.00 11.21 -19.14
N ASN A 256 1.53 12.41 -18.82
CA ASN A 256 1.69 13.04 -17.52
C ASN A 256 0.51 13.98 -17.24
N LEU A 257 0.44 14.47 -16.01
CA LEU A 257 -0.67 15.30 -15.54
C LEU A 257 -0.80 16.64 -16.29
N ALA A 258 0.33 17.23 -16.72
CA ALA A 258 0.31 18.47 -17.48
C ALA A 258 -0.31 18.28 -18.87
N GLU A 259 0.05 17.18 -19.56
CA GLU A 259 -0.54 16.81 -20.85
C GLU A 259 -2.03 16.46 -20.69
N TYR A 260 -2.40 15.74 -19.62
CA TYR A 260 -3.78 15.40 -19.30
C TYR A 260 -4.65 16.63 -19.09
N LYS A 261 -4.19 17.61 -18.29
CA LYS A 261 -4.93 18.87 -18.09
C LYS A 261 -5.20 19.58 -19.41
N LYS A 262 -4.22 19.65 -20.30
CA LYS A 262 -4.41 20.21 -21.67
C LYS A 262 -5.43 19.39 -22.47
N TYR A 263 -5.33 18.07 -22.44
CA TYR A 263 -6.22 17.15 -23.14
C TYR A 263 -7.68 17.30 -22.69
N ARG A 264 -7.90 17.41 -21.37
CA ARG A 264 -9.23 17.59 -20.76
C ARG A 264 -9.70 19.04 -20.70
N LYS A 265 -8.88 20.01 -21.13
CA LYS A 265 -9.17 21.47 -21.04
C LYS A 265 -9.49 21.90 -19.60
N ILE A 266 -8.80 21.32 -18.62
CA ILE A 266 -8.92 21.69 -17.21
C ILE A 266 -8.11 22.96 -17.01
N GLU A 267 -8.79 24.08 -16.80
CA GLU A 267 -8.17 25.34 -16.39
C GLU A 267 -7.62 25.20 -14.96
N LYS A 268 -6.61 26.00 -14.60
CA LYS A 268 -5.87 25.93 -13.35
C LYS A 268 -6.74 26.18 -12.13
#